data_802d44f6c0ca3c2a6fa01f62733b3f5f
#
_entry.id   802d44f6c0ca3c2a6fa01f62733b3f5f
#
_cell.length_a   1.000
_cell.length_b   1.000
_cell.length_c   1.000
_cell.angle_alpha   90.00
_cell.angle_beta   90.00
_cell.angle_gamma   90.00
#
_symmetry.space_group_name_H-M   'P 1'
#
loop_
_entity.id
_entity.type
_entity.pdbx_description
1 polymer ?
#
loop_
_entity_poly.entity_id
_entity_poly.type
_entity_poly.pdbx_seq_one_letter_code
_entity_poly.pdbx_strand_id
1 'polypeptide(L)'
;ELYAATNGITAIQTGRLAQSGLAPYFNQVFISEQLQTQKPDALFYEKIGQQIAGYSKEKTLMIGDSLTADIQGGNNAGIDTIWYNPHHLENKTQAQPTYEVDSYQDLLDCLDKL
;
A
#
# COMPACT_ATOMS: atom_id res chain seq x y z
N GLU A 1 5.05 5.58 -11.09
CA GLU A 1 5.97 4.64 -10.42
C GLU A 1 5.19 3.72 -9.48
N LEU A 2 5.58 2.45 -9.43
CA LEU A 2 4.91 1.43 -8.63
C LEU A 2 5.87 0.87 -7.58
N TYR A 3 5.40 0.81 -6.35
CA TYR A 3 6.17 0.31 -5.21
C TYR A 3 5.37 -0.74 -4.46
N ALA A 4 6.05 -1.73 -3.90
CA ALA A 4 5.45 -2.66 -2.96
C ALA A 4 5.80 -2.24 -1.53
N ALA A 5 4.81 -2.24 -0.64
CA ALA A 5 4.97 -1.91 0.77
C ALA A 5 4.32 -3.01 1.61
N THR A 6 5.13 -3.80 2.30
CA THR A 6 4.66 -5.01 2.96
C THR A 6 5.18 -5.14 4.39
N ASN A 7 4.30 -5.57 5.29
CA ASN A 7 4.70 -6.03 6.61
C ASN A 7 5.27 -7.45 6.49
N GLY A 8 6.40 -7.72 7.14
CA GLY A 8 6.94 -9.06 7.15
C GLY A 8 8.43 -9.14 7.34
N ILE A 9 8.95 -10.33 7.12
CA ILE A 9 10.36 -10.68 7.24
C ILE A 9 10.97 -10.63 5.84
N THR A 10 12.11 -9.97 5.70
CA THR A 10 12.78 -9.74 4.41
C THR A 10 12.96 -11.01 3.60
N ALA A 11 13.50 -12.06 4.20
CA ALA A 11 13.77 -13.32 3.48
C ALA A 11 12.48 -13.94 2.92
N ILE A 12 11.39 -13.91 3.68
CA ILE A 12 10.10 -14.49 3.28
C ILE A 12 9.47 -13.66 2.16
N GLN A 13 9.40 -12.35 2.31
CA GLN A 13 8.74 -11.48 1.34
C GLN A 13 9.51 -11.40 0.03
N THR A 14 10.84 -11.38 0.08
CA THR A 14 11.69 -11.43 -1.12
C THR A 14 11.45 -12.73 -1.89
N GLY A 15 11.37 -13.86 -1.18
CA GLY A 15 11.07 -15.15 -1.80
C GLY A 15 9.69 -15.20 -2.45
N ARG A 16 8.67 -14.68 -1.78
CA ARG A 16 7.30 -14.62 -2.33
C ARG A 16 7.25 -13.80 -3.61
N LEU A 17 7.90 -12.65 -3.62
CA LEU A 17 7.94 -11.79 -4.81
C LEU A 17 8.66 -12.46 -5.97
N ALA A 18 9.77 -13.12 -5.69
CA ALA A 18 10.52 -13.85 -6.73
C ALA A 18 9.67 -14.98 -7.33
N GLN A 19 8.96 -15.74 -6.49
CA GLN A 19 8.09 -16.83 -6.95
C GLN A 19 6.85 -16.34 -7.70
N SER A 20 6.32 -15.18 -7.34
CA SER A 20 5.11 -14.64 -7.97
C SER A 20 5.36 -14.09 -9.38
N GLY A 21 6.61 -13.78 -9.73
CA GLY A 21 6.96 -13.13 -10.98
C GLY A 21 6.62 -11.63 -10.99
N LEU A 22 6.23 -11.05 -9.86
CA LEU A 22 5.82 -9.65 -9.79
C LEU A 22 6.97 -8.69 -9.49
N ALA A 23 8.09 -9.19 -8.98
CA ALA A 23 9.21 -8.34 -8.56
C ALA A 23 9.67 -7.34 -9.64
N PRO A 24 9.78 -7.71 -10.95
CA PRO A 24 10.22 -6.77 -11.98
C PRO A 24 9.31 -5.58 -12.20
N TYR A 25 8.05 -5.65 -11.78
CA TYR A 25 7.07 -4.58 -12.00
C TYR A 25 7.17 -3.46 -10.97
N PHE A 26 7.89 -3.68 -9.87
CA PHE A 26 8.05 -2.68 -8.82
C PHE A 26 9.34 -1.91 -8.98
N ASN A 27 9.26 -0.59 -8.82
CA ASN A 27 10.45 0.26 -8.78
C ASN A 27 11.33 -0.06 -7.57
N GLN A 28 10.69 -0.36 -6.44
CA GLN A 28 11.36 -0.77 -5.21
C GLN A 28 10.36 -1.49 -4.31
N VAL A 29 10.86 -2.33 -3.42
CA VAL A 29 10.04 -3.04 -2.42
C VAL A 29 10.49 -2.58 -1.03
N PHE A 30 9.53 -2.16 -0.23
CA PHE A 30 9.75 -1.72 1.14
C PHE A 30 9.17 -2.76 2.10
N ILE A 31 10.01 -3.28 2.97
CA ILE A 31 9.64 -4.35 3.91
C ILE A 31 9.82 -3.85 5.33
N SER A 32 8.85 -4.11 6.20
CA SER A 32 8.83 -3.58 7.56
C SER A 32 10.07 -3.96 8.38
N GLU A 33 10.59 -5.17 8.21
CA GLU A 33 11.82 -5.59 8.91
C GLU A 33 12.99 -4.68 8.57
N GLN A 34 13.16 -4.32 7.29
CA GLN A 34 14.24 -3.44 6.84
C GLN A 34 14.06 -2.01 7.33
N LEU A 35 12.82 -1.54 7.42
CA LEU A 35 12.52 -0.17 7.83
C LEU A 35 12.44 -0.02 9.36
N GLN A 36 12.38 -1.13 10.10
CA GLN A 36 12.23 -1.16 11.56
C GLN A 36 10.96 -0.44 12.04
N THR A 37 9.94 -0.45 11.21
CA THR A 37 8.60 0.06 11.50
C THR A 37 7.63 -0.64 10.57
N GLN A 38 6.35 -0.66 10.88
CA GLN A 38 5.37 -1.42 10.10
C GLN A 38 4.05 -0.66 9.97
N LYS A 39 3.29 -1.00 8.93
CA LYS A 39 1.92 -0.50 8.79
C LYS A 39 1.10 -0.91 10.03
N PRO A 40 0.24 -0.08 10.58
CA PRO A 40 -0.22 1.23 10.07
C PRO A 40 0.56 2.44 10.60
N ASP A 41 1.74 2.29 11.15
CA ASP A 41 2.53 3.42 11.65
C ASP A 41 2.82 4.44 10.55
N ALA A 42 2.59 5.73 10.84
CA ALA A 42 2.94 6.81 9.93
C ALA A 42 4.43 6.83 9.61
N LEU A 43 5.28 6.44 10.58
CA LEU A 43 6.73 6.37 10.39
C LEU A 43 7.12 5.43 9.25
N PHE A 44 6.37 4.35 9.03
CA PHE A 44 6.62 3.43 7.92
C PHE A 44 6.58 4.17 6.59
N TYR A 45 5.55 5.00 6.36
CA TYR A 45 5.39 5.77 5.13
C TYR A 45 6.37 6.93 5.05
N GLU A 46 6.72 7.54 6.17
CA GLU A 46 7.74 8.59 6.21
C GLU A 46 9.10 8.06 5.76
N LYS A 47 9.49 6.89 6.25
CA LYS A 47 10.76 6.25 5.84
C LYS A 47 10.76 5.87 4.38
N ILE A 48 9.63 5.40 3.84
CA ILE A 48 9.49 5.14 2.41
C ILE A 48 9.68 6.42 1.61
N GLY A 49 9.01 7.50 2.02
CA GLY A 49 9.10 8.79 1.33
C GLY A 49 10.51 9.34 1.27
N GLN A 50 11.31 9.11 2.30
CA GLN A 50 12.71 9.54 2.34
C GLN A 50 13.57 8.82 1.29
N GLN A 51 13.14 7.66 0.80
CA GLN A 51 13.89 6.86 -0.17
C GLN A 51 13.40 7.06 -1.60
N ILE A 52 12.35 7.84 -1.82
CA ILE A 52 11.79 8.08 -3.15
C ILE A 52 12.06 9.54 -3.54
N ALA A 53 12.83 9.74 -4.61
CA ALA A 53 13.11 11.07 -5.14
C ALA A 53 11.81 11.72 -5.64
N GLY A 54 11.54 12.94 -5.21
CA GLY A 54 10.35 13.68 -5.60
C GLY A 54 9.07 13.22 -4.90
N TYR A 55 9.18 12.45 -3.83
CA TYR A 55 8.03 11.99 -3.06
C TYR A 55 7.19 13.18 -2.55
N SER A 56 5.87 13.03 -2.68
CA SER A 56 4.90 14.00 -2.17
C SER A 56 3.65 13.24 -1.76
N LYS A 57 3.12 13.53 -0.58
CA LYS A 57 1.90 12.90 -0.08
C LYS A 57 0.71 13.13 -1.00
N GLU A 58 0.64 14.31 -1.59
CA GLU A 58 -0.45 14.71 -2.48
C GLU A 58 -0.47 13.93 -3.78
N LYS A 59 0.67 13.36 -4.18
CA LYS A 59 0.83 12.59 -5.41
C LYS A 59 0.99 11.09 -5.14
N THR A 60 0.75 10.67 -3.92
CA THR A 60 0.93 9.28 -3.48
C THR A 60 -0.40 8.66 -3.15
N LEU A 61 -0.56 7.40 -3.55
CA LEU A 61 -1.78 6.63 -3.34
C LEU A 61 -1.40 5.27 -2.77
N MET A 62 -2.07 4.88 -1.68
CA MET A 62 -1.91 3.55 -1.10
C MET A 62 -3.05 2.65 -1.54
N ILE A 63 -2.73 1.50 -2.11
CA ILE A 63 -3.71 0.50 -2.54
C ILE A 63 -3.50 -0.75 -1.68
N GLY A 64 -4.56 -1.23 -1.06
CA GLY A 64 -4.46 -2.45 -0.27
C GLY A 64 -5.80 -3.02 0.13
N ASP A 65 -5.77 -4.24 0.66
CA ASP A 65 -6.95 -4.97 1.07
C ASP A 65 -7.17 -4.93 2.60
N SER A 66 -6.17 -4.56 3.37
CA SER A 66 -6.26 -4.53 4.83
C SER A 66 -6.68 -3.15 5.32
N LEU A 67 -7.87 -3.05 5.91
CA LEU A 67 -8.34 -1.81 6.52
C LEU A 67 -7.43 -1.37 7.67
N THR A 68 -6.99 -2.31 8.50
CA THR A 68 -6.23 -1.99 9.72
C THR A 68 -4.77 -1.70 9.46
N ALA A 69 -4.20 -2.23 8.38
CA ALA A 69 -2.80 -2.00 8.01
C ALA A 69 -2.68 -0.96 6.90
N ASP A 70 -3.25 -1.26 5.72
CA ASP A 70 -3.03 -0.44 4.52
C ASP A 70 -3.81 0.87 4.56
N ILE A 71 -5.11 0.79 4.80
CA ILE A 71 -5.97 1.96 4.75
C ILE A 71 -5.75 2.85 5.97
N GLN A 72 -5.73 2.25 7.16
CA GLN A 72 -5.42 3.00 8.37
C GLN A 72 -4.03 3.63 8.30
N GLY A 73 -3.05 2.89 7.75
CA GLY A 73 -1.71 3.41 7.53
C GLY A 73 -1.68 4.61 6.62
N GLY A 74 -2.38 4.55 5.49
CA GLY A 74 -2.52 5.68 4.58
C GLY A 74 -3.19 6.88 5.26
N ASN A 75 -4.24 6.64 6.04
CA ASN A 75 -4.91 7.70 6.82
C ASN A 75 -3.93 8.35 7.80
N ASN A 76 -3.17 7.55 8.55
CA ASN A 76 -2.21 8.05 9.52
C ASN A 76 -1.10 8.89 8.86
N ALA A 77 -0.74 8.54 7.65
CA ALA A 77 0.31 9.23 6.88
C ALA A 77 -0.20 10.42 6.06
N GLY A 78 -1.51 10.61 5.97
CA GLY A 78 -2.10 11.68 5.17
C GLY A 78 -2.06 11.41 3.67
N ILE A 79 -2.14 10.16 3.27
CA ILE A 79 -2.09 9.68 1.88
C ILE A 79 -3.48 9.19 1.48
N ASP A 80 -3.91 9.48 0.26
CA ASP A 80 -5.15 8.92 -0.29
C ASP A 80 -5.04 7.40 -0.42
N THR A 81 -6.17 6.71 -0.30
CA THR A 81 -6.20 5.26 -0.27
C THR A 81 -7.27 4.69 -1.18
N ILE A 82 -7.00 3.50 -1.73
CA ILE A 82 -8.00 2.67 -2.40
C ILE A 82 -8.09 1.35 -1.62
N TRP A 83 -9.26 1.05 -1.11
CA TRP A 83 -9.51 -0.23 -0.48
C TRP A 83 -9.97 -1.24 -1.53
N TYR A 84 -9.15 -2.27 -1.75
CA TYR A 84 -9.51 -3.39 -2.60
C TYR A 84 -10.33 -4.38 -1.79
N ASN A 85 -11.63 -4.44 -2.05
CA ASN A 85 -12.60 -5.21 -1.27
C ASN A 85 -13.43 -6.15 -2.15
N PRO A 86 -12.81 -7.24 -2.70
CA PRO A 86 -13.48 -8.12 -3.64
C PRO A 86 -14.62 -8.94 -3.02
N HIS A 87 -14.63 -9.09 -1.69
CA HIS A 87 -15.64 -9.87 -0.97
C HIS A 87 -16.76 -9.01 -0.38
N HIS A 88 -16.77 -7.70 -0.67
CA HIS A 88 -17.82 -6.78 -0.19
C HIS A 88 -17.97 -6.81 1.33
N LEU A 89 -16.84 -6.84 2.05
CA LEU A 89 -16.84 -6.82 3.51
C LEU A 89 -17.30 -5.45 4.01
N GLU A 90 -17.98 -5.44 5.16
CA GLU A 90 -18.34 -4.21 5.83
C GLU A 90 -17.12 -3.63 6.53
N ASN A 91 -16.94 -2.30 6.46
CA ASN A 91 -15.90 -1.62 7.22
C ASN A 91 -16.38 -1.36 8.65
N LYS A 92 -15.88 -2.16 9.58
CA LYS A 92 -16.18 -2.04 11.03
C LYS A 92 -15.06 -1.32 11.79
N THR A 93 -14.14 -0.67 11.08
CA THR A 93 -12.97 0.01 11.65
C THR A 93 -13.12 1.51 11.56
N GLN A 94 -12.15 2.25 12.10
CA GLN A 94 -12.08 3.71 11.97
C GLN A 94 -11.38 4.14 10.69
N ALA A 95 -10.80 3.21 9.93
CA ALA A 95 -10.11 3.50 8.69
C ALA A 95 -11.10 4.03 7.64
N GLN A 96 -10.71 5.07 6.93
CA GLN A 96 -11.56 5.74 5.94
C GLN A 96 -10.89 5.71 4.56
N PRO A 97 -11.23 4.73 3.70
CA PRO A 97 -10.70 4.71 2.35
C PRO A 97 -11.20 5.92 1.55
N THR A 98 -10.32 6.46 0.71
CA THR A 98 -10.72 7.51 -0.24
C THR A 98 -11.62 6.92 -1.31
N TYR A 99 -11.29 5.73 -1.79
CA TYR A 99 -12.05 4.97 -2.77
C TYR A 99 -12.15 3.52 -2.33
N GLU A 100 -13.20 2.84 -2.81
CA GLU A 100 -13.35 1.40 -2.62
C GLU A 100 -13.61 0.74 -3.99
N VAL A 101 -12.92 -0.36 -4.27
CA VAL A 101 -13.06 -1.13 -5.51
C VAL A 101 -13.22 -2.61 -5.20
N ASP A 102 -13.89 -3.36 -6.06
CA ASP A 102 -14.19 -4.78 -5.80
C ASP A 102 -13.58 -5.74 -6.82
N SER A 103 -12.89 -5.23 -7.83
CA SER A 103 -12.24 -6.03 -8.86
C SER A 103 -11.02 -5.31 -9.40
N TYR A 104 -10.16 -6.03 -10.10
CA TYR A 104 -9.01 -5.43 -10.77
C TYR A 104 -9.44 -4.46 -11.89
N GLN A 105 -10.52 -4.79 -12.61
CA GLN A 105 -11.03 -3.87 -13.62
C GLN A 105 -11.55 -2.58 -12.99
N ASP A 106 -12.26 -2.70 -11.88
CA ASP A 106 -12.75 -1.52 -11.14
C ASP A 106 -11.59 -0.69 -10.61
N LEU A 107 -10.52 -1.34 -10.16
CA LEU A 107 -9.30 -0.65 -9.73
C LEU A 107 -8.67 0.14 -10.88
N LEU A 108 -8.54 -0.47 -12.05
CA LEU A 108 -7.98 0.21 -13.23
C LEU A 108 -8.84 1.40 -13.63
N ASP A 109 -10.17 1.23 -13.63
CA ASP A 109 -11.11 2.31 -13.95
C ASP A 109 -10.99 3.47 -12.96
N CYS A 110 -10.82 3.14 -11.67
CA CYS A 110 -10.62 4.13 -10.63
C CYS A 110 -9.32 4.93 -10.84
N LEU A 111 -8.23 4.24 -11.16
CA LEU A 111 -6.93 4.87 -11.42
C LEU A 111 -6.98 5.78 -12.64
N ASP A 112 -7.71 5.41 -13.68
CA ASP A 112 -7.84 6.21 -14.90
C ASP A 112 -8.57 7.53 -14.67
N LYS A 113 -9.36 7.63 -13.60
CA LYS A 113 -10.12 8.84 -13.27
C LYS A 113 -9.36 9.81 -12.36
N LEU A 114 -8.19 9.43 -11.88
CA LEU A 114 -7.41 10.25 -10.95
C LEU A 114 -6.57 11.35 -11.63
#